data_85096efb67c4932ef1fd14f647ad1154
#
_entry.id   85096efb67c4932ef1fd14f647ad1154
#
_cell.length_a   1.000
_cell.length_b   1.000
_cell.length_c   1.000
_cell.angle_alpha   90.00
_cell.angle_beta   90.00
_cell.angle_gamma   90.00
#
_symmetry.space_group_name_H-M   'P 1'
#
loop_
_entity.id
_entity.type
_entity.pdbx_description
1 polymer ?
#
loop_
_entity_poly.entity_id
_entity_poly.type
_entity_poly.pdbx_seq_one_letter_code
_entity_poly.pdbx_strand_id
1 'polypeptide(L)'
;QRQMCIRDRHPSWGATNTGGAWLCAHLWEHYLYTQDKDYLRRIYPVLKGAARFFSSTTVQEPSHGWLVTAPTSSPENSFYVPGDSVTPVSICMGPTMDVQLLTELYTNVIAAARLLDCDADYVAKLEVDLKRFPPMQISKEGYLQEWLEDYKEVDVHHRHVSHLYGLHPGNLISPEFTPELAEACRMTLNRRGDEGTGWSRAWKINFWARLGDGNRAWKLFKSLLHPAVDAATGGHGSGTFPNLFCSHPPFQIDGNYGGAAGVGEMLLQSHEGFIHLLPALPDSWTAGNFRGMRVRGGASIDLDWKDGRATRAVVTALVPGKFTVKMPASAVRAEVTVGGHTYTYKKPAFSLDLNKGEEATVCFF
;
A
#
# COMPACT_ATOMS: atom_id res chain seq x y z
N GLN A 1 12.81 11.51 -21.91
CA GLN A 1 12.40 11.67 -20.50
C GLN A 1 13.58 11.91 -19.55
N ARG A 2 14.64 11.09 -19.63
CA ARG A 2 15.82 11.21 -18.73
C ARG A 2 16.52 12.57 -18.82
N GLN A 3 16.67 13.13 -20.01
CA GLN A 3 17.27 14.45 -20.19
C GLN A 3 16.38 15.59 -19.70
N MET A 4 15.07 15.48 -19.85
CA MET A 4 14.11 16.50 -19.38
C MET A 4 14.03 16.55 -17.85
N CYS A 5 14.05 15.42 -17.15
CA CYS A 5 13.94 15.39 -15.69
C CYS A 5 15.19 15.87 -14.97
N ILE A 6 16.39 15.66 -15.54
CA ILE A 6 17.66 15.98 -14.88
C ILE A 6 18.14 17.40 -15.22
N ARG A 7 17.89 17.88 -16.45
CA ARG A 7 18.49 19.11 -16.94
C ARG A 7 17.69 20.38 -16.67
N ASP A 8 16.36 20.30 -16.69
CA ASP A 8 15.50 21.47 -16.73
C ASP A 8 14.48 21.55 -15.59
N ARG A 9 14.56 20.64 -14.60
CA ARG A 9 13.52 20.50 -13.57
C ARG A 9 14.06 20.58 -12.15
N HIS A 10 13.19 20.97 -11.24
CA HIS A 10 13.51 21.06 -9.83
C HIS A 10 13.91 19.68 -9.25
N PRO A 11 14.92 19.59 -8.37
CA PRO A 11 15.39 18.31 -7.80
C PRO A 11 14.30 17.45 -7.14
N SER A 12 13.26 18.07 -6.59
CA SER A 12 12.12 17.35 -5.98
C SER A 12 11.44 16.36 -6.93
N TRP A 13 11.58 16.56 -8.24
CA TRP A 13 10.89 15.77 -9.25
C TRP A 13 11.62 14.52 -9.71
N GLY A 14 12.88 14.35 -9.36
CA GLY A 14 13.62 13.23 -9.91
C GLY A 14 14.89 12.83 -9.16
N ALA A 15 15.15 13.39 -8.00
CA ALA A 15 16.32 13.05 -7.21
C ALA A 15 16.16 11.75 -6.40
N THR A 16 14.96 11.18 -6.32
CA THR A 16 14.73 9.89 -5.66
C THR A 16 15.40 8.75 -6.41
N ASN A 17 16.06 7.85 -5.68
CA ASN A 17 16.77 6.69 -6.22
C ASN A 17 16.05 5.35 -5.97
N THR A 18 14.91 5.36 -5.27
CA THR A 18 14.21 4.15 -4.79
C THR A 18 13.20 3.57 -5.79
N GLY A 19 13.10 4.12 -7.00
CA GLY A 19 12.19 3.60 -8.03
C GLY A 19 12.38 2.12 -8.36
N GLY A 20 13.64 1.64 -8.37
CA GLY A 20 13.95 0.21 -8.56
C GLY A 20 13.44 -0.68 -7.43
N ALA A 21 13.49 -0.20 -6.18
CA ALA A 21 12.93 -0.90 -5.03
C ALA A 21 11.41 -1.01 -5.15
N TRP A 22 10.73 0.08 -5.54
CA TRP A 22 9.28 0.07 -5.75
C TRP A 22 8.86 -0.91 -6.85
N LEU A 23 9.57 -0.94 -7.97
CA LEU A 23 9.30 -1.90 -9.04
C LEU A 23 9.46 -3.36 -8.58
N CYS A 24 10.40 -3.64 -7.69
CA CYS A 24 10.58 -4.97 -7.09
C CYS A 24 9.37 -5.42 -6.26
N ALA A 25 8.64 -4.50 -5.63
CA ALA A 25 7.43 -4.83 -4.88
C ALA A 25 6.36 -5.50 -5.77
N HIS A 26 6.22 -5.08 -7.04
CA HIS A 26 5.27 -5.71 -7.97
C HIS A 26 5.62 -7.16 -8.31
N LEU A 27 6.92 -7.47 -8.40
CA LEU A 27 7.40 -8.83 -8.65
C LEU A 27 7.08 -9.74 -7.46
N TRP A 28 7.33 -9.25 -6.25
CA TRP A 28 7.01 -9.97 -5.03
C TRP A 28 5.50 -10.15 -4.84
N GLU A 29 4.72 -9.11 -5.10
CA GLU A 29 3.26 -9.15 -5.02
C GLU A 29 2.66 -10.21 -5.94
N HIS A 30 3.16 -10.33 -7.18
CA HIS A 30 2.76 -11.41 -8.09
C HIS A 30 3.01 -12.79 -7.48
N TYR A 31 4.17 -12.99 -6.83
CA TYR A 31 4.45 -14.23 -6.12
C TYR A 31 3.46 -14.47 -4.98
N LEU A 32 3.14 -13.46 -4.19
CA LEU A 32 2.21 -13.59 -3.06
C LEU A 32 0.83 -14.07 -3.51
N TYR A 33 0.35 -13.66 -4.68
CA TYR A 33 -0.94 -14.08 -5.23
C TYR A 33 -0.91 -15.44 -5.93
N THR A 34 0.23 -15.83 -6.49
CA THR A 34 0.33 -17.06 -7.30
C THR A 34 0.94 -18.22 -6.54
N GLN A 35 1.81 -17.96 -5.57
CA GLN A 35 2.63 -18.93 -4.84
C GLN A 35 3.52 -19.79 -5.78
N ASP A 36 3.81 -19.28 -6.99
CA ASP A 36 4.64 -19.95 -8.00
C ASP A 36 6.12 -19.84 -7.63
N LYS A 37 6.70 -20.95 -7.15
CA LYS A 37 8.12 -21.02 -6.77
C LYS A 37 9.07 -20.94 -7.96
N ASP A 38 8.65 -21.34 -9.15
CA ASP A 38 9.49 -21.25 -10.35
C ASP A 38 9.55 -19.80 -10.82
N TYR A 39 8.43 -19.08 -10.74
CA TYR A 39 8.44 -17.61 -10.91
C TYR A 39 9.35 -16.94 -9.87
N LEU A 40 9.23 -17.33 -8.58
CA LEU A 40 10.06 -16.76 -7.51
C LEU A 40 11.56 -16.96 -7.80
N ARG A 41 11.99 -18.15 -8.26
CA ARG A 41 13.39 -18.39 -8.64
C ARG A 41 13.86 -17.47 -9.75
N ARG A 42 12.99 -17.16 -10.72
CA ARG A 42 13.33 -16.27 -11.85
C ARG A 42 13.49 -14.81 -11.42
N ILE A 43 12.65 -14.33 -10.50
CA ILE A 43 12.69 -12.92 -10.05
C ILE A 43 13.68 -12.68 -8.92
N TYR A 44 14.05 -13.69 -8.15
CA TYR A 44 14.93 -13.54 -7.00
C TYR A 44 16.25 -12.83 -7.30
N PRO A 45 16.95 -13.10 -8.42
CA PRO A 45 18.16 -12.35 -8.76
C PRO A 45 17.92 -10.84 -8.95
N VAL A 46 16.74 -10.43 -9.42
CA VAL A 46 16.37 -9.01 -9.59
C VAL A 46 16.14 -8.38 -8.22
N LEU A 47 15.36 -9.01 -7.35
CA LEU A 47 15.13 -8.55 -5.98
C LEU A 47 16.45 -8.42 -5.20
N LYS A 48 17.27 -9.46 -5.24
CA LYS A 48 18.61 -9.47 -4.60
C LYS A 48 19.53 -8.40 -5.17
N GLY A 49 19.51 -8.19 -6.50
CA GLY A 49 20.30 -7.17 -7.17
C GLY A 49 19.93 -5.75 -6.70
N ALA A 50 18.63 -5.45 -6.58
CA ALA A 50 18.14 -4.19 -6.02
C ALA A 50 18.57 -4.02 -4.55
N ALA A 51 18.41 -5.05 -3.71
CA ALA A 51 18.82 -4.98 -2.31
C ALA A 51 20.36 -4.79 -2.18
N ARG A 52 21.17 -5.45 -3.03
CA ARG A 52 22.63 -5.25 -3.08
C ARG A 52 23.01 -3.83 -3.43
N PHE A 53 22.32 -3.21 -4.38
CA PHE A 53 22.53 -1.80 -4.71
C PHE A 53 22.38 -0.92 -3.47
N PHE A 54 21.26 -1.04 -2.76
CA PHE A 54 21.04 -0.22 -1.56
C PHE A 54 21.97 -0.59 -0.41
N SER A 55 22.32 -1.87 -0.21
CA SER A 55 23.33 -2.28 0.78
C SER A 55 24.72 -1.66 0.52
N SER A 56 24.99 -1.23 -0.71
CA SER A 56 26.27 -0.60 -1.08
C SER A 56 26.21 0.92 -1.16
N THR A 57 25.03 1.52 -1.21
CA THR A 57 24.82 2.97 -1.42
C THR A 57 24.21 3.70 -0.24
N THR A 58 23.58 2.98 0.70
CA THR A 58 23.16 3.59 1.97
C THR A 58 24.35 4.05 2.78
N VAL A 59 24.20 5.17 3.46
CA VAL A 59 25.22 5.77 4.32
C VAL A 59 24.71 5.85 5.76
N GLN A 60 25.63 5.93 6.70
CA GLN A 60 25.29 6.16 8.09
C GLN A 60 25.07 7.66 8.30
N GLU A 61 23.86 8.05 8.75
CA GLU A 61 23.62 9.43 9.14
C GLU A 61 24.30 9.75 10.48
N PRO A 62 24.77 11.01 10.67
CA PRO A 62 25.70 11.33 11.76
C PRO A 62 25.06 11.42 13.15
N SER A 63 23.74 11.70 13.24
CA SER A 63 23.10 12.02 14.52
C SER A 63 22.70 10.79 15.33
N HIS A 64 22.11 9.78 14.66
CA HIS A 64 21.58 8.56 15.29
C HIS A 64 22.34 7.30 14.86
N GLY A 65 23.16 7.39 13.81
CA GLY A 65 23.87 6.25 13.26
C GLY A 65 22.99 5.33 12.41
N TRP A 66 21.83 5.77 11.97
CA TRP A 66 20.94 5.01 11.11
C TRP A 66 21.49 4.87 9.68
N LEU A 67 21.11 3.81 8.99
CA LEU A 67 21.38 3.65 7.56
C LEU A 67 20.30 4.36 6.75
N VAL A 68 20.72 5.26 5.87
CA VAL A 68 19.83 6.10 5.07
C VAL A 68 20.30 6.21 3.62
N THR A 69 19.39 6.50 2.72
CA THR A 69 19.69 6.97 1.37
C THR A 69 20.12 8.42 1.39
N ALA A 70 21.20 8.78 0.67
CA ALA A 70 21.67 10.16 0.54
C ALA A 70 22.57 10.30 -0.70
N PRO A 71 22.43 11.38 -1.53
CA PRO A 71 21.29 12.30 -1.53
C PRO A 71 20.04 11.69 -2.15
N THR A 72 18.87 12.17 -1.74
CA THR A 72 17.57 11.74 -2.25
C THR A 72 16.52 12.85 -2.07
N SER A 73 15.25 12.57 -2.40
CA SER A 73 14.11 13.46 -2.13
C SER A 73 12.87 12.67 -1.76
N SER A 74 11.94 13.28 -1.02
CA SER A 74 10.56 12.79 -0.95
C SER A 74 9.76 13.47 -2.06
N PRO A 75 9.47 12.77 -3.15
CA PRO A 75 8.75 13.38 -4.26
C PRO A 75 7.33 13.80 -3.86
N GLU A 76 6.87 14.98 -4.24
CA GLU A 76 7.64 16.07 -4.87
C GLU A 76 7.60 17.32 -3.97
N ASN A 77 7.34 17.14 -2.65
CA ASN A 77 7.24 18.24 -1.71
C ASN A 77 8.65 18.77 -1.30
N SER A 78 8.63 19.90 -0.64
CA SER A 78 9.82 20.58 -0.12
C SER A 78 9.58 20.97 1.32
N PHE A 79 10.64 21.30 2.02
CA PHE A 79 10.61 21.69 3.41
C PHE A 79 11.53 22.88 3.67
N TYR A 80 11.37 23.52 4.82
CA TYR A 80 12.26 24.56 5.34
C TYR A 80 13.17 23.97 6.41
N VAL A 81 14.47 24.26 6.31
CA VAL A 81 15.42 23.89 7.37
C VAL A 81 15.26 24.80 8.58
N PRO A 82 15.54 24.34 9.81
CA PRO A 82 15.49 25.16 11.00
C PRO A 82 16.36 26.41 10.86
N GLY A 83 15.77 27.58 11.13
CA GLY A 83 16.45 28.88 11.02
C GLY A 83 16.30 29.55 9.65
N ASP A 84 15.83 28.88 8.63
CA ASP A 84 15.49 29.45 7.31
C ASP A 84 14.06 29.08 6.93
N SER A 85 13.16 30.05 6.92
CA SER A 85 11.75 29.85 6.53
C SER A 85 11.46 30.42 5.11
N VAL A 86 12.49 30.77 4.37
CA VAL A 86 12.37 31.43 3.06
C VAL A 86 12.84 30.55 1.93
N THR A 87 13.92 29.77 2.14
CA THR A 87 14.54 28.97 1.09
C THR A 87 14.03 27.52 1.13
N PRO A 88 13.18 27.09 0.18
CA PRO A 88 12.72 25.72 0.11
C PRO A 88 13.85 24.74 -0.22
N VAL A 89 13.89 23.61 0.47
CA VAL A 89 14.85 22.52 0.24
C VAL A 89 14.08 21.25 -0.16
N SER A 90 14.58 20.54 -1.18
CA SER A 90 13.98 19.29 -1.67
C SER A 90 14.89 18.09 -1.52
N ILE A 91 16.21 18.35 -1.48
CA ILE A 91 17.19 17.27 -1.33
C ILE A 91 17.39 17.00 0.16
N CYS A 92 17.30 15.73 0.51
CA CYS A 92 17.40 15.27 1.90
C CYS A 92 18.18 13.95 1.99
N MET A 93 18.22 13.40 3.19
CA MET A 93 18.63 12.03 3.47
C MET A 93 17.50 11.29 4.18
N GLY A 94 17.36 10.01 3.93
CA GLY A 94 16.47 9.10 4.64
C GLY A 94 15.00 9.54 4.77
N PRO A 95 14.33 10.04 3.72
CA PRO A 95 12.90 10.35 3.83
C PRO A 95 12.12 9.07 4.12
N THR A 96 11.00 9.20 4.78
CA THR A 96 10.17 8.08 5.24
C THR A 96 9.79 7.12 4.11
N MET A 97 9.51 7.62 2.91
CA MET A 97 9.22 6.78 1.74
C MET A 97 10.38 5.84 1.40
N ASP A 98 11.60 6.34 1.39
CA ASP A 98 12.78 5.53 1.06
C ASP A 98 12.99 4.44 2.11
N VAL A 99 12.86 4.79 3.40
CA VAL A 99 12.96 3.82 4.50
C VAL A 99 11.90 2.72 4.37
N GLN A 100 10.66 3.09 4.04
CA GLN A 100 9.57 2.14 3.83
C GLN A 100 9.87 1.20 2.66
N LEU A 101 10.31 1.74 1.52
CA LEU A 101 10.66 0.95 0.33
C LEU A 101 11.82 0.00 0.57
N LEU A 102 12.87 0.45 1.28
CA LEU A 102 14.01 -0.41 1.59
C LEU A 102 13.66 -1.48 2.62
N THR A 103 12.85 -1.13 3.62
CA THR A 103 12.35 -2.11 4.60
C THR A 103 11.56 -3.21 3.93
N GLU A 104 10.64 -2.86 3.03
CA GLU A 104 9.87 -3.84 2.27
C GLU A 104 10.77 -4.68 1.35
N LEU A 105 11.65 -4.05 0.57
CA LEU A 105 12.57 -4.76 -0.32
C LEU A 105 13.42 -5.80 0.45
N TYR A 106 14.02 -5.41 1.56
CA TYR A 106 14.88 -6.31 2.34
C TYR A 106 14.06 -7.44 2.97
N THR A 107 12.89 -7.13 3.51
CA THR A 107 11.97 -8.14 4.05
C THR A 107 11.56 -9.14 2.98
N ASN A 108 11.24 -8.68 1.78
CA ASN A 108 10.85 -9.53 0.66
C ASN A 108 12.01 -10.40 0.16
N VAL A 109 13.25 -9.85 0.09
CA VAL A 109 14.44 -10.64 -0.27
C VAL A 109 14.74 -11.72 0.77
N ILE A 110 14.65 -11.39 2.06
CA ILE A 110 14.83 -12.35 3.16
C ILE A 110 13.79 -13.48 3.05
N ALA A 111 12.52 -13.14 2.86
CA ALA A 111 11.45 -14.12 2.71
C ALA A 111 11.65 -14.99 1.47
N ALA A 112 12.01 -14.41 0.33
CA ALA A 112 12.29 -15.12 -0.90
C ALA A 112 13.48 -16.08 -0.76
N ALA A 113 14.58 -15.62 -0.15
CA ALA A 113 15.76 -16.44 0.07
C ALA A 113 15.46 -17.66 0.96
N ARG A 114 14.69 -17.47 2.03
CA ARG A 114 14.25 -18.55 2.93
C ARG A 114 13.34 -19.55 2.23
N LEU A 115 12.40 -19.09 1.39
CA LEU A 115 11.50 -19.95 0.59
C LEU A 115 12.25 -20.78 -0.46
N LEU A 116 13.39 -20.26 -0.94
CA LEU A 116 14.25 -20.89 -1.94
C LEU A 116 15.44 -21.65 -1.32
N ASP A 117 15.60 -21.60 0.01
CA ASP A 117 16.71 -22.18 0.77
C ASP A 117 18.08 -21.77 0.21
N CYS A 118 18.32 -20.46 0.11
CA CYS A 118 19.55 -19.92 -0.45
C CYS A 118 20.04 -18.66 0.28
N ASP A 119 21.30 -18.27 0.06
CA ASP A 119 21.90 -17.00 0.48
C ASP A 119 21.84 -16.68 1.98
N ALA A 120 21.98 -17.66 2.87
CA ALA A 120 21.85 -17.50 4.32
C ALA A 120 22.73 -16.37 4.91
N ASP A 121 23.97 -16.22 4.44
CA ASP A 121 24.88 -15.16 4.89
C ASP A 121 24.38 -13.78 4.49
N TYR A 122 23.80 -13.67 3.28
CA TYR A 122 23.22 -12.41 2.83
C TYR A 122 21.92 -12.07 3.57
N VAL A 123 21.12 -13.06 3.90
CA VAL A 123 19.95 -12.92 4.78
C VAL A 123 20.36 -12.34 6.13
N ALA A 124 21.36 -12.91 6.77
CA ALA A 124 21.86 -12.43 8.06
C ALA A 124 22.35 -10.97 7.99
N LYS A 125 23.02 -10.60 6.89
CA LYS A 125 23.42 -9.20 6.66
C LYS A 125 22.22 -8.28 6.55
N LEU A 126 21.20 -8.63 5.75
CA LEU A 126 20.00 -7.81 5.58
C LEU A 126 19.21 -7.63 6.87
N GLU A 127 19.15 -8.66 7.71
CA GLU A 127 18.52 -8.60 9.05
C GLU A 127 19.24 -7.63 10.00
N VAL A 128 20.57 -7.51 9.88
CA VAL A 128 21.35 -6.51 10.63
C VAL A 128 21.06 -5.12 10.08
N ASP A 129 21.07 -4.95 8.75
CA ASP A 129 20.83 -3.65 8.10
C ASP A 129 19.41 -3.13 8.40
N LEU A 130 18.38 -4.00 8.39
CA LEU A 130 16.99 -3.65 8.75
C LEU A 130 16.86 -3.01 10.14
N LYS A 131 17.62 -3.49 11.11
CA LYS A 131 17.62 -2.94 12.49
C LYS A 131 18.27 -1.56 12.59
N ARG A 132 18.97 -1.16 11.57
CA ARG A 132 19.68 0.12 11.49
C ARG A 132 18.93 1.19 10.68
N PHE A 133 17.82 0.83 10.05
CA PHE A 133 16.98 1.84 9.40
C PHE A 133 16.27 2.72 10.44
N PRO A 134 16.02 4.01 10.10
CA PRO A 134 15.22 4.87 10.96
C PRO A 134 13.84 4.26 11.24
N PRO A 135 13.30 4.41 12.46
CA PRO A 135 11.89 4.12 12.68
C PRO A 135 11.01 5.12 11.94
N MET A 136 9.80 4.73 11.57
CA MET A 136 8.78 5.69 11.14
C MET A 136 8.41 6.59 12.32
N GLN A 137 8.44 7.90 12.12
CA GLN A 137 8.29 8.88 13.18
C GLN A 137 6.96 9.63 13.04
N ILE A 138 6.38 9.99 14.17
CA ILE A 138 5.18 10.84 14.26
C ILE A 138 5.64 12.25 14.64
N SER A 139 5.15 13.26 13.91
CA SER A 139 5.44 14.65 14.16
C SER A 139 4.88 15.12 15.51
N LYS A 140 5.34 16.26 16.00
CA LYS A 140 4.79 16.89 17.21
C LYS A 140 3.31 17.25 17.08
N GLU A 141 2.81 17.42 15.85
CA GLU A 141 1.41 17.67 15.54
C GLU A 141 0.58 16.39 15.31
N GLY A 142 1.22 15.19 15.39
CA GLY A 142 0.56 13.89 15.34
C GLY A 142 0.43 13.27 13.94
N TYR A 143 0.87 13.93 12.86
CA TYR A 143 0.90 13.34 11.53
C TYR A 143 2.19 12.53 11.29
N LEU A 144 2.21 11.63 10.32
CA LEU A 144 3.41 10.87 9.95
C LEU A 144 4.46 11.80 9.34
N GLN A 145 5.69 11.79 9.87
CA GLN A 145 6.76 12.62 9.32
C GLN A 145 7.14 12.16 7.91
N GLU A 146 7.32 13.12 7.01
CA GLU A 146 7.74 12.86 5.62
C GLU A 146 9.26 12.75 5.51
N TRP A 147 9.99 13.47 6.33
CA TRP A 147 11.47 13.51 6.34
C TRP A 147 12.02 12.98 7.67
N LEU A 148 13.34 12.79 7.69
CA LEU A 148 14.05 12.26 8.85
C LEU A 148 13.83 13.11 10.10
N GLU A 149 13.73 14.42 9.95
CA GLU A 149 13.43 15.37 11.00
C GLU A 149 12.04 15.98 10.80
N ASP A 150 11.46 16.52 11.87
CA ASP A 150 10.14 17.17 11.87
C ASP A 150 10.22 18.58 11.24
N TYR A 151 10.51 18.62 9.93
CA TYR A 151 10.62 19.84 9.17
C TYR A 151 9.27 20.46 8.87
N LYS A 152 9.24 21.80 8.75
CA LYS A 152 8.07 22.52 8.26
C LYS A 152 7.93 22.32 6.74
N GLU A 153 6.80 21.77 6.31
CA GLU A 153 6.46 21.60 4.90
C GLU A 153 6.29 22.94 4.19
N VAL A 154 6.68 22.99 2.91
CA VAL A 154 6.42 24.16 2.04
C VAL A 154 4.97 24.18 1.59
N ASP A 155 4.43 23.04 1.18
CA ASP A 155 3.04 22.88 0.76
C ASP A 155 2.34 21.79 1.58
N VAL A 156 1.52 22.25 2.54
CA VAL A 156 0.72 21.37 3.42
C VAL A 156 -0.34 20.58 2.64
N HIS A 157 -0.82 21.13 1.52
CA HIS A 157 -1.85 20.52 0.67
C HIS A 157 -1.27 19.85 -0.58
N HIS A 158 0.04 19.55 -0.57
CA HIS A 158 0.71 18.93 -1.69
C HIS A 158 0.00 17.65 -2.14
N ARG A 159 -0.15 17.48 -3.46
CA ARG A 159 -0.83 16.32 -4.04
C ARG A 159 -0.12 14.98 -3.78
N HIS A 160 1.21 15.00 -3.58
CA HIS A 160 1.96 13.80 -3.20
C HIS A 160 1.88 13.55 -1.69
N VAL A 161 1.82 12.27 -1.34
CA VAL A 161 1.83 11.75 0.04
C VAL A 161 2.77 10.55 0.12
N SER A 162 3.98 10.74 -0.39
CA SER A 162 4.99 9.68 -0.61
C SER A 162 5.32 8.89 0.66
N HIS A 163 5.33 9.54 1.82
CA HIS A 163 5.57 8.93 3.12
C HIS A 163 4.44 8.01 3.61
N LEU A 164 3.31 7.95 2.91
CA LEU A 164 2.25 6.98 3.17
C LEU A 164 2.38 5.68 2.36
N TYR A 165 3.49 5.49 1.63
CA TYR A 165 3.74 4.25 0.89
C TYR A 165 3.56 3.01 1.77
N GLY A 166 4.03 3.03 3.01
CA GLY A 166 3.92 1.92 3.95
C GLY A 166 2.50 1.55 4.34
N LEU A 167 1.52 2.46 4.17
CA LEU A 167 0.10 2.18 4.33
C LEU A 167 -0.48 1.52 3.07
N HIS A 168 -0.17 2.06 1.89
CA HIS A 168 -0.54 1.51 0.59
C HIS A 168 0.41 2.03 -0.52
N PRO A 169 0.94 1.17 -1.41
CA PRO A 169 0.68 -0.27 -1.57
C PRO A 169 1.41 -1.17 -0.57
N GLY A 170 2.37 -0.64 0.18
CA GLY A 170 3.07 -1.38 1.23
C GLY A 170 2.14 -1.92 2.32
N ASN A 171 2.71 -2.62 3.28
CA ASN A 171 2.01 -3.26 4.39
C ASN A 171 2.72 -3.04 5.74
N LEU A 172 3.51 -1.97 5.85
CA LEU A 172 4.27 -1.64 7.05
C LEU A 172 3.42 -0.89 8.08
N ILE A 173 2.33 -0.27 7.64
CA ILE A 173 1.38 0.48 8.47
C ILE A 173 0.01 -0.15 8.34
N SER A 174 -0.62 -0.44 9.48
CA SER A 174 -1.90 -1.10 9.54
C SER A 174 -2.68 -0.69 10.79
N PRO A 175 -4.00 -0.49 10.71
CA PRO A 175 -4.83 -0.26 11.89
C PRO A 175 -4.78 -1.41 12.92
N GLU A 176 -4.52 -2.65 12.46
CA GLU A 176 -4.47 -3.84 13.31
C GLU A 176 -3.15 -3.96 14.07
N PHE A 177 -2.01 -3.72 13.40
CA PHE A 177 -0.69 -4.02 13.96
C PHE A 177 0.12 -2.79 14.37
N THR A 178 -0.16 -1.63 13.77
CA THR A 178 0.51 -0.36 14.04
C THR A 178 -0.49 0.79 14.16
N PRO A 179 -1.45 0.71 15.11
CA PRO A 179 -2.59 1.64 15.17
C PRO A 179 -2.17 3.10 15.34
N GLU A 180 -1.08 3.38 16.05
CA GLU A 180 -0.56 4.74 16.22
C GLU A 180 -0.06 5.34 14.90
N LEU A 181 0.67 4.54 14.09
CA LEU A 181 1.11 4.97 12.77
C LEU A 181 -0.07 5.11 11.79
N ALA A 182 -1.08 4.23 11.89
CA ALA A 182 -2.29 4.33 11.09
C ALA A 182 -3.08 5.61 11.41
N GLU A 183 -3.17 6.00 12.68
CA GLU A 183 -3.77 7.27 13.07
C GLU A 183 -2.95 8.47 12.60
N ALA A 184 -1.63 8.41 12.67
CA ALA A 184 -0.75 9.44 12.12
C ALA A 184 -0.94 9.59 10.59
N CYS A 185 -1.17 8.49 9.85
CA CYS A 185 -1.53 8.54 8.45
C CYS A 185 -2.90 9.21 8.22
N ARG A 186 -3.89 8.93 9.08
CA ARG A 186 -5.21 9.58 9.04
C ARG A 186 -5.08 11.09 9.24
N MET A 187 -4.29 11.51 10.20
CA MET A 187 -3.99 12.93 10.42
C MET A 187 -3.27 13.56 9.22
N THR A 188 -2.30 12.87 8.64
CA THR A 188 -1.64 13.31 7.39
C THR A 188 -2.65 13.52 6.27
N LEU A 189 -3.54 12.57 6.03
CA LEU A 189 -4.55 12.65 4.96
C LEU A 189 -5.56 13.78 5.21
N ASN A 190 -5.98 14.00 6.45
CA ASN A 190 -6.84 15.12 6.83
C ASN A 190 -6.15 16.46 6.57
N ARG A 191 -4.87 16.57 6.92
CA ARG A 191 -4.05 17.75 6.71
C ARG A 191 -3.82 18.04 5.21
N ARG A 192 -3.54 17.01 4.40
CA ARG A 192 -3.40 17.11 2.92
C ARG A 192 -4.72 17.47 2.23
N GLY A 193 -5.85 17.09 2.81
CA GLY A 193 -7.18 17.29 2.25
C GLY A 193 -7.53 16.30 1.13
N ASP A 194 -8.74 16.43 0.61
CA ASP A 194 -9.31 15.53 -0.41
C ASP A 194 -8.93 15.93 -1.85
N GLU A 195 -8.50 17.16 -2.05
CA GLU A 195 -8.13 17.66 -3.37
C GLU A 195 -6.88 16.98 -3.92
N GLY A 196 -6.75 17.00 -5.23
CA GLY A 196 -5.60 16.42 -5.93
C GLY A 196 -5.91 16.08 -7.37
N THR A 197 -4.87 15.73 -8.10
CA THR A 197 -4.95 15.23 -9.48
C THR A 197 -5.51 13.81 -9.52
N GLY A 198 -5.82 13.27 -10.69
CA GLY A 198 -6.47 11.98 -10.84
C GLY A 198 -5.76 10.85 -10.09
N TRP A 199 -4.46 10.62 -10.35
CA TRP A 199 -3.68 9.57 -9.67
C TRP A 199 -3.55 9.82 -8.16
N SER A 200 -3.38 11.07 -7.75
CA SER A 200 -3.28 11.43 -6.33
C SER A 200 -4.58 11.14 -5.58
N ARG A 201 -5.71 11.49 -6.17
CA ARG A 201 -7.04 11.19 -5.61
C ARG A 201 -7.28 9.68 -5.56
N ALA A 202 -6.93 8.95 -6.63
CA ALA A 202 -7.02 7.50 -6.67
C ALA A 202 -6.17 6.84 -5.57
N TRP A 203 -4.98 7.36 -5.30
CA TRP A 203 -4.13 6.86 -4.19
C TRP A 203 -4.78 7.12 -2.84
N LYS A 204 -5.36 8.30 -2.63
CA LYS A 204 -6.11 8.62 -1.40
C LYS A 204 -7.32 7.70 -1.17
N ILE A 205 -8.00 7.22 -2.24
CA ILE A 205 -9.07 6.21 -2.11
C ILE A 205 -8.52 4.95 -1.45
N ASN A 206 -7.37 4.45 -1.92
CA ASN A 206 -6.72 3.26 -1.36
C ASN A 206 -6.30 3.45 0.10
N PHE A 207 -5.75 4.61 0.46
CA PHE A 207 -5.39 4.91 1.85
C PHE A 207 -6.59 4.88 2.78
N TRP A 208 -7.70 5.52 2.40
CA TRP A 208 -8.91 5.52 3.22
C TRP A 208 -9.51 4.13 3.32
N ALA A 209 -9.46 3.32 2.25
CA ALA A 209 -9.87 1.92 2.30
C ALA A 209 -8.99 1.10 3.28
N ARG A 210 -7.66 1.30 3.26
CA ARG A 210 -6.74 0.65 4.21
C ARG A 210 -6.94 1.10 5.67
N LEU A 211 -7.39 2.34 5.87
CA LEU A 211 -7.77 2.86 7.19
C LEU A 211 -9.19 2.49 7.63
N GLY A 212 -9.93 1.72 6.82
CA GLY A 212 -11.29 1.27 7.13
C GLY A 212 -12.37 2.34 6.94
N ASP A 213 -12.08 3.49 6.33
CA ASP A 213 -13.05 4.55 6.06
C ASP A 213 -13.62 4.43 4.63
N GLY A 214 -14.59 3.52 4.47
CA GLY A 214 -15.26 3.28 3.19
C GLY A 214 -16.07 4.48 2.69
N ASN A 215 -16.67 5.25 3.58
CA ASN A 215 -17.44 6.42 3.19
C ASN A 215 -16.55 7.52 2.59
N ARG A 216 -15.38 7.75 3.18
CA ARG A 216 -14.41 8.71 2.66
C ARG A 216 -13.80 8.22 1.33
N ALA A 217 -13.43 6.94 1.26
CA ALA A 217 -12.95 6.31 0.03
C ALA A 217 -13.97 6.44 -1.11
N TRP A 218 -15.24 6.14 -0.84
CA TRP A 218 -16.33 6.27 -1.80
C TRP A 218 -16.61 7.71 -2.24
N LYS A 219 -16.54 8.66 -1.30
CA LYS A 219 -16.62 10.10 -1.62
C LYS A 219 -15.55 10.50 -2.64
N LEU A 220 -14.31 10.09 -2.42
CA LEU A 220 -13.19 10.38 -3.31
C LEU A 220 -13.33 9.66 -4.66
N PHE A 221 -13.80 8.41 -4.67
CA PHE A 221 -14.07 7.68 -5.90
C PHE A 221 -15.12 8.38 -6.77
N LYS A 222 -16.25 8.82 -6.19
CA LYS A 222 -17.25 9.62 -6.91
C LYS A 222 -16.64 10.91 -7.46
N SER A 223 -15.78 11.56 -6.69
CA SER A 223 -15.07 12.77 -7.13
C SER A 223 -14.07 12.49 -8.26
N LEU A 224 -13.45 11.30 -8.29
CA LEU A 224 -12.59 10.88 -9.40
C LEU A 224 -13.37 10.72 -10.72
N LEU A 225 -14.63 10.31 -10.64
CA LEU A 225 -15.51 10.10 -11.80
C LEU A 225 -16.20 11.38 -12.30
N HIS A 226 -16.03 12.52 -11.62
CA HIS A 226 -16.55 13.79 -12.14
C HIS A 226 -15.96 14.09 -13.52
N PRO A 227 -16.73 14.73 -14.43
CA PRO A 227 -16.20 15.16 -15.70
C PRO A 227 -14.96 16.06 -15.52
N ALA A 228 -13.89 15.74 -16.23
CA ALA A 228 -12.70 16.59 -16.25
C ALA A 228 -13.05 17.95 -16.85
N VAL A 229 -12.76 19.02 -16.12
CA VAL A 229 -12.90 20.37 -16.63
C VAL A 229 -11.76 20.61 -17.64
N ASP A 230 -12.06 21.20 -18.78
CA ASP A 230 -11.08 21.51 -19.80
C ASP A 230 -9.97 22.40 -19.21
N ALA A 231 -8.72 22.01 -19.42
CA ALA A 231 -7.55 22.78 -18.99
C ALA A 231 -7.53 24.21 -19.59
N ALA A 232 -8.20 24.44 -20.72
CA ALA A 232 -8.34 25.74 -21.33
C ALA A 232 -9.17 26.73 -20.48
N THR A 233 -9.98 26.24 -19.54
CA THR A 233 -10.81 27.07 -18.66
C THR A 233 -10.20 27.34 -17.29
N GLY A 234 -8.92 26.97 -17.06
CA GLY A 234 -8.16 27.28 -15.84
C GLY A 234 -8.48 26.40 -14.61
N GLY A 235 -9.26 25.35 -14.77
CA GLY A 235 -9.49 24.38 -13.71
C GLY A 235 -8.33 23.36 -13.60
N HIS A 236 -7.82 23.13 -12.39
CA HIS A 236 -6.92 22.00 -12.14
C HIS A 236 -7.72 20.69 -12.21
N GLY A 237 -7.98 20.24 -13.45
CA GLY A 237 -8.95 19.22 -13.74
C GLY A 237 -8.52 17.82 -13.37
N SER A 238 -8.74 17.47 -12.11
CA SER A 238 -8.87 16.06 -11.78
C SER A 238 -10.27 15.60 -12.19
N GLY A 239 -10.41 14.35 -12.62
CA GLY A 239 -11.70 13.81 -13.03
C GLY A 239 -11.52 12.81 -14.14
N THR A 240 -12.58 12.61 -14.91
CA THR A 240 -12.64 11.62 -15.97
C THR A 240 -13.05 12.27 -17.28
N PHE A 241 -12.29 12.03 -18.35
CA PHE A 241 -12.65 12.44 -19.70
C PHE A 241 -13.86 11.64 -20.24
N PRO A 242 -14.55 12.11 -21.30
CA PRO A 242 -15.69 11.39 -21.87
C PRO A 242 -15.41 9.96 -22.31
N ASN A 243 -14.16 9.63 -22.63
CA ASN A 243 -13.69 8.29 -22.95
C ASN A 243 -13.34 7.44 -21.72
N LEU A 244 -13.70 7.89 -20.53
CA LEU A 244 -13.45 7.28 -19.22
C LEU A 244 -11.97 7.27 -18.78
N PHE A 245 -11.09 7.93 -19.49
CA PHE A 245 -9.70 8.08 -19.05
C PHE A 245 -9.57 9.12 -17.93
N CYS A 246 -8.76 8.81 -16.95
CA CYS A 246 -8.47 9.71 -15.84
C CYS A 246 -7.68 10.93 -16.28
N SER A 247 -8.05 12.09 -15.76
CA SER A 247 -7.35 13.35 -15.99
C SER A 247 -6.43 13.71 -14.83
N HIS A 248 -5.17 13.97 -15.18
CA HIS A 248 -4.23 14.61 -14.25
C HIS A 248 -4.42 16.16 -14.25
N PRO A 249 -4.53 16.98 -15.37
CA PRO A 249 -4.26 16.81 -16.79
C PRO A 249 -2.76 16.73 -17.14
N PRO A 250 -2.33 16.14 -18.31
CA PRO A 250 -3.14 15.37 -19.26
C PRO A 250 -3.58 14.02 -18.70
N PHE A 251 -4.08 13.10 -19.56
CA PHE A 251 -4.38 11.72 -19.19
C PHE A 251 -3.18 11.01 -18.54
N GLN A 252 -3.46 10.34 -17.43
CA GLN A 252 -2.55 9.40 -16.77
C GLN A 252 -3.33 8.15 -16.32
N ILE A 253 -2.92 6.97 -16.80
CA ILE A 253 -3.61 5.71 -16.54
C ILE A 253 -3.64 5.33 -15.05
N ASP A 254 -2.70 5.87 -14.29
CA ASP A 254 -2.56 5.61 -12.84
C ASP A 254 -3.87 5.83 -12.08
N GLY A 255 -4.61 6.90 -12.41
CA GLY A 255 -5.88 7.18 -11.76
C GLY A 255 -6.96 6.15 -12.07
N ASN A 256 -6.95 5.56 -13.27
CA ASN A 256 -7.87 4.48 -13.62
C ASN A 256 -7.57 3.22 -12.81
N TYR A 257 -6.32 2.79 -12.81
CA TYR A 257 -5.91 1.59 -12.06
C TYR A 257 -6.03 1.79 -10.55
N GLY A 258 -5.60 2.95 -10.05
CA GLY A 258 -5.71 3.25 -8.62
C GLY A 258 -7.16 3.35 -8.15
N GLY A 259 -8.06 3.89 -8.98
CA GLY A 259 -9.50 3.90 -8.68
C GLY A 259 -10.09 2.50 -8.60
N ALA A 260 -9.77 1.64 -9.58
CA ALA A 260 -10.21 0.24 -9.57
C ALA A 260 -9.63 -0.54 -8.37
N ALA A 261 -8.34 -0.36 -8.08
CA ALA A 261 -7.70 -0.96 -6.91
C ALA A 261 -8.37 -0.51 -5.60
N GLY A 262 -8.74 0.78 -5.48
CA GLY A 262 -9.43 1.33 -4.32
C GLY A 262 -10.79 0.68 -4.07
N VAL A 263 -11.56 0.38 -5.13
CA VAL A 263 -12.81 -0.41 -4.99
C VAL A 263 -12.49 -1.81 -4.47
N GLY A 264 -11.44 -2.45 -5.01
CA GLY A 264 -10.97 -3.74 -4.52
C GLY A 264 -10.61 -3.71 -3.03
N GLU A 265 -9.83 -2.71 -2.60
CA GLU A 265 -9.42 -2.53 -1.20
C GLU A 265 -10.60 -2.24 -0.26
N MET A 266 -11.68 -1.59 -0.73
CA MET A 266 -12.89 -1.42 0.07
C MET A 266 -13.62 -2.75 0.33
N LEU A 267 -13.54 -3.71 -0.60
CA LEU A 267 -14.29 -4.96 -0.58
C LEU A 267 -13.52 -6.13 0.01
N LEU A 268 -12.20 -6.21 -0.25
CA LEU A 268 -11.39 -7.37 0.11
C LEU A 268 -9.92 -6.97 0.31
N GLN A 269 -9.38 -7.29 1.48
CA GLN A 269 -7.95 -7.10 1.78
C GLN A 269 -7.31 -8.42 2.24
N SER A 270 -6.02 -8.59 1.97
CA SER A 270 -5.26 -9.77 2.40
C SER A 270 -3.78 -9.47 2.68
N HIS A 271 -3.42 -8.20 2.85
CA HIS A 271 -2.04 -7.76 3.05
C HIS A 271 -1.53 -8.00 4.48
N GLU A 272 -2.42 -8.19 5.43
CA GLU A 272 -2.12 -8.40 6.86
C GLU A 272 -1.96 -9.88 7.26
N GLY A 273 -1.90 -10.80 6.27
CA GLY A 273 -1.77 -12.24 6.52
C GLY A 273 -3.10 -12.95 6.81
N PHE A 274 -4.21 -12.26 6.70
CA PHE A 274 -5.56 -12.83 6.78
C PHE A 274 -6.47 -12.24 5.70
N ILE A 275 -7.52 -12.95 5.34
CA ILE A 275 -8.58 -12.51 4.44
C ILE A 275 -9.54 -11.61 5.24
N HIS A 276 -9.61 -10.33 4.88
CA HIS A 276 -10.48 -9.34 5.50
C HIS A 276 -11.60 -8.98 4.53
N LEU A 277 -12.81 -9.41 4.85
CA LEU A 277 -14.01 -9.22 4.04
C LEU A 277 -14.67 -7.89 4.40
N LEU A 278 -14.99 -7.08 3.39
CA LEU A 278 -15.67 -5.78 3.52
C LEU A 278 -15.00 -4.82 4.53
N PRO A 279 -13.65 -4.66 4.50
CA PRO A 279 -12.93 -3.88 5.51
C PRO A 279 -13.31 -2.41 5.51
N ALA A 280 -13.79 -1.88 4.37
CA ALA A 280 -14.14 -0.48 4.20
C ALA A 280 -15.38 -0.33 3.30
N LEU A 281 -16.44 -1.08 3.59
CA LEU A 281 -17.68 -1.01 2.85
C LEU A 281 -18.37 0.35 3.09
N PRO A 282 -18.70 1.12 2.04
CA PRO A 282 -19.50 2.35 2.20
C PRO A 282 -20.91 2.03 2.69
N ASP A 283 -21.48 2.88 3.56
CA ASP A 283 -22.85 2.70 4.08
C ASP A 283 -23.91 2.63 2.97
N SER A 284 -23.65 3.28 1.84
CA SER A 284 -24.56 3.24 0.67
C SER A 284 -24.56 1.90 -0.08
N TRP A 285 -23.60 1.01 0.18
CA TRP A 285 -23.51 -0.30 -0.46
C TRP A 285 -24.18 -1.38 0.41
N THR A 286 -25.48 -1.23 0.60
CA THR A 286 -26.25 -2.06 1.54
C THR A 286 -26.33 -3.54 1.15
N ALA A 287 -26.28 -3.86 -0.14
CA ALA A 287 -26.27 -5.22 -0.64
C ALA A 287 -25.46 -5.34 -1.93
N GLY A 288 -24.87 -6.50 -2.14
CA GLY A 288 -24.10 -6.79 -3.35
C GLY A 288 -23.38 -8.11 -3.28
N ASN A 289 -22.54 -8.33 -4.29
CA ASN A 289 -21.66 -9.48 -4.34
C ASN A 289 -20.46 -9.21 -5.24
N PHE A 290 -19.42 -10.03 -5.06
CA PHE A 290 -18.35 -10.19 -6.04
C PHE A 290 -17.97 -11.67 -6.17
N ARG A 291 -17.30 -12.02 -7.27
CA ARG A 291 -16.89 -13.39 -7.57
C ARG A 291 -15.44 -13.42 -8.08
N GLY A 292 -14.69 -14.42 -7.64
CA GLY A 292 -13.36 -14.73 -8.14
C GLY A 292 -12.27 -13.73 -7.78
N MET A 293 -12.47 -12.85 -6.79
CA MET A 293 -11.41 -11.93 -6.35
C MET A 293 -10.27 -12.71 -5.70
N ARG A 294 -9.05 -12.41 -6.14
CA ARG A 294 -7.85 -13.10 -5.66
C ARG A 294 -7.36 -12.52 -4.34
N VAL A 295 -6.76 -13.38 -3.53
CA VAL A 295 -6.07 -13.00 -2.27
C VAL A 295 -4.66 -13.56 -2.25
N ARG A 296 -3.79 -12.93 -1.48
CA ARG A 296 -2.44 -13.43 -1.19
C ARG A 296 -2.54 -14.80 -0.53
N GLY A 297 -1.57 -15.65 -0.79
CA GLY A 297 -1.60 -17.06 -0.39
C GLY A 297 -2.20 -18.01 -1.42
N GLY A 298 -2.73 -17.48 -2.55
CA GLY A 298 -3.18 -18.30 -3.67
C GLY A 298 -4.60 -18.86 -3.52
N ALA A 299 -5.55 -18.05 -3.11
CA ALA A 299 -6.98 -18.39 -3.15
C ALA A 299 -7.79 -17.36 -3.94
N SER A 300 -9.02 -17.73 -4.28
CA SER A 300 -10.05 -16.81 -4.76
C SER A 300 -11.25 -16.78 -3.81
N ILE A 301 -11.91 -15.63 -3.77
CA ILE A 301 -13.01 -15.36 -2.86
C ILE A 301 -14.23 -14.94 -3.66
N ASP A 302 -15.35 -15.62 -3.39
CA ASP A 302 -16.69 -15.14 -3.70
C ASP A 302 -17.32 -14.61 -2.42
N LEU A 303 -18.06 -13.53 -2.51
CA LEU A 303 -18.72 -12.93 -1.36
C LEU A 303 -20.12 -12.42 -1.72
N ASP A 304 -21.06 -12.64 -0.85
CA ASP A 304 -22.37 -12.02 -0.84
C ASP A 304 -22.55 -11.21 0.45
N TRP A 305 -23.14 -10.01 0.35
CA TRP A 305 -23.51 -9.21 1.53
C TRP A 305 -24.89 -8.64 1.39
N LYS A 306 -25.53 -8.43 2.54
CA LYS A 306 -26.85 -7.83 2.66
C LYS A 306 -26.91 -6.99 3.95
N ASP A 307 -27.63 -5.86 3.89
CA ASP A 307 -27.75 -4.91 5.01
C ASP A 307 -26.37 -4.46 5.55
N GLY A 308 -25.41 -4.26 4.63
CA GLY A 308 -24.04 -3.86 4.96
C GLY A 308 -23.19 -4.96 5.63
N ARG A 309 -23.63 -6.22 5.64
CA ARG A 309 -22.97 -7.33 6.36
C ARG A 309 -22.67 -8.48 5.42
N ALA A 310 -21.48 -9.05 5.52
CA ALA A 310 -21.15 -10.28 4.86
C ALA A 310 -22.10 -11.39 5.31
N THR A 311 -22.72 -12.09 4.36
CA THR A 311 -23.66 -13.17 4.64
C THR A 311 -23.10 -14.53 4.26
N ARG A 312 -22.44 -14.62 3.11
CA ARG A 312 -21.83 -15.85 2.61
C ARG A 312 -20.56 -15.56 1.85
N ALA A 313 -19.52 -16.33 2.13
CA ALA A 313 -18.31 -16.35 1.32
C ALA A 313 -17.97 -17.77 0.84
N VAL A 314 -17.28 -17.87 -0.30
CA VAL A 314 -16.63 -19.11 -0.73
C VAL A 314 -15.14 -18.82 -0.88
N VAL A 315 -14.32 -19.62 -0.22
CA VAL A 315 -12.87 -19.60 -0.35
C VAL A 315 -12.47 -20.80 -1.19
N THR A 316 -11.95 -20.56 -2.40
CA THR A 316 -11.45 -21.62 -3.29
C THR A 316 -9.92 -21.59 -3.32
N ALA A 317 -9.28 -22.65 -2.87
CA ALA A 317 -7.83 -22.77 -2.89
C ALA A 317 -7.31 -23.02 -4.31
N LEU A 318 -6.43 -22.17 -4.81
CA LEU A 318 -5.80 -22.32 -6.13
C LEU A 318 -4.48 -23.07 -6.03
N VAL A 319 -3.88 -23.04 -4.84
CA VAL A 319 -2.77 -23.86 -4.41
C VAL A 319 -3.09 -24.40 -3.02
N PRO A 320 -2.49 -25.54 -2.61
CA PRO A 320 -2.69 -26.03 -1.24
C PRO A 320 -2.16 -25.00 -0.23
N GLY A 321 -2.90 -24.75 0.85
CA GLY A 321 -2.47 -23.78 1.83
C GLY A 321 -3.40 -23.61 3.02
N LYS A 322 -2.92 -22.82 3.97
CA LYS A 322 -3.68 -22.39 5.14
C LYS A 322 -4.18 -20.96 4.94
N PHE A 323 -5.49 -20.77 4.92
CA PHE A 323 -6.13 -19.48 4.71
C PHE A 323 -6.79 -19.02 5.99
N THR A 324 -6.31 -17.93 6.56
CA THR A 324 -6.91 -17.32 7.74
C THR A 324 -7.96 -16.29 7.31
N VAL A 325 -9.17 -16.40 7.85
CA VAL A 325 -10.27 -15.46 7.60
C VAL A 325 -10.54 -14.69 8.88
N LYS A 326 -10.50 -13.37 8.81
CA LYS A 326 -10.92 -12.49 9.90
C LYS A 326 -12.45 -12.48 9.95
N MET A 327 -13.01 -12.71 11.13
CA MET A 327 -14.46 -12.65 11.33
C MET A 327 -14.93 -11.21 11.10
N PRO A 328 -15.94 -10.97 10.23
CA PRO A 328 -16.52 -9.64 10.12
C PRO A 328 -17.04 -9.16 11.48
N ALA A 329 -16.83 -7.88 11.80
CA ALA A 329 -17.22 -7.31 13.10
C ALA A 329 -18.72 -7.41 13.38
N SER A 330 -19.53 -7.53 12.32
CA SER A 330 -20.98 -7.71 12.41
C SER A 330 -21.45 -9.14 12.70
N ALA A 331 -20.53 -10.13 12.64
CA ALA A 331 -20.85 -11.55 12.82
C ALA A 331 -20.45 -12.03 14.22
N VAL A 332 -21.33 -12.78 14.87
CA VAL A 332 -21.04 -13.42 16.17
C VAL A 332 -20.55 -14.85 16.03
N ARG A 333 -20.77 -15.47 14.86
CA ARG A 333 -20.27 -16.79 14.51
C ARG A 333 -20.17 -16.97 13.00
N ALA A 334 -19.32 -17.90 12.57
CA ALA A 334 -19.28 -18.41 11.21
C ALA A 334 -19.51 -19.91 11.20
N GLU A 335 -20.30 -20.39 10.25
CA GLU A 335 -20.43 -21.81 9.93
C GLU A 335 -19.69 -22.09 8.63
N VAL A 336 -18.73 -23.00 8.69
CA VAL A 336 -17.82 -23.33 7.58
C VAL A 336 -18.06 -24.77 7.15
N THR A 337 -18.41 -24.95 5.89
CA THR A 337 -18.59 -26.26 5.28
C THR A 337 -17.44 -26.55 4.30
N VAL A 338 -16.70 -27.64 4.55
CA VAL A 338 -15.62 -28.16 3.72
C VAL A 338 -15.77 -29.66 3.60
N GLY A 339 -15.70 -30.22 2.40
CA GLY A 339 -15.80 -31.68 2.16
C GLY A 339 -17.04 -32.34 2.74
N GLY A 340 -18.17 -31.59 2.81
CA GLY A 340 -19.43 -32.07 3.37
C GLY A 340 -19.54 -31.98 4.91
N HIS A 341 -18.51 -31.55 5.60
CA HIS A 341 -18.49 -31.37 7.04
C HIS A 341 -18.65 -29.88 7.41
N THR A 342 -19.46 -29.58 8.43
CA THR A 342 -19.70 -28.21 8.90
C THR A 342 -19.09 -28.02 10.29
N TYR A 343 -18.33 -26.91 10.42
CA TYR A 343 -17.66 -26.48 11.65
C TYR A 343 -18.17 -25.09 12.05
N THR A 344 -18.29 -24.84 13.36
CA THR A 344 -18.73 -23.54 13.88
C THR A 344 -17.56 -22.81 14.56
N TYR A 345 -17.32 -21.56 14.17
CA TYR A 345 -16.30 -20.69 14.74
C TYR A 345 -16.96 -19.47 15.41
N LYS A 346 -16.45 -19.12 16.60
CA LYS A 346 -16.87 -17.92 17.38
C LYS A 346 -15.68 -17.01 17.74
N LYS A 347 -14.51 -17.28 17.18
CA LYS A 347 -13.29 -16.51 17.43
C LYS A 347 -13.18 -15.34 16.45
N PRO A 348 -12.39 -14.30 16.76
CA PRO A 348 -12.15 -13.15 15.85
C PRO A 348 -11.57 -13.54 14.49
N ALA A 349 -10.90 -14.70 14.40
CA ALA A 349 -10.42 -15.27 13.15
C ALA A 349 -10.40 -16.80 13.22
N PHE A 350 -10.44 -17.44 12.06
CA PHE A 350 -10.32 -18.89 11.92
C PHE A 350 -9.49 -19.24 10.68
N SER A 351 -8.89 -20.41 10.66
CA SER A 351 -8.05 -20.88 9.55
C SER A 351 -8.67 -22.09 8.87
N LEU A 352 -8.48 -22.16 7.57
CA LEU A 352 -8.93 -23.21 6.67
C LEU A 352 -7.69 -23.85 6.04
N ASP A 353 -7.50 -25.14 6.24
CA ASP A 353 -6.48 -25.91 5.54
C ASP A 353 -7.13 -26.56 4.33
N LEU A 354 -6.81 -26.08 3.13
CA LEU A 354 -7.45 -26.50 1.88
C LEU A 354 -6.42 -27.04 0.89
N ASN A 355 -6.80 -28.12 0.19
CA ASN A 355 -6.07 -28.62 -0.94
C ASN A 355 -6.39 -27.82 -2.21
N LYS A 356 -5.55 -27.93 -3.24
CA LYS A 356 -5.80 -27.26 -4.53
C LYS A 356 -7.16 -27.68 -5.11
N GLY A 357 -7.98 -26.70 -5.46
CA GLY A 357 -9.33 -26.87 -6.01
C GLY A 357 -10.40 -27.12 -4.94
N GLU A 358 -10.03 -27.23 -3.67
CA GLU A 358 -11.00 -27.41 -2.60
C GLU A 358 -11.67 -26.08 -2.23
N GLU A 359 -12.95 -26.17 -1.89
CA GLU A 359 -13.78 -25.00 -1.54
C GLU A 359 -14.28 -25.09 -0.10
N ALA A 360 -14.20 -23.97 0.57
CA ALA A 360 -14.86 -23.76 1.86
C ALA A 360 -16.00 -22.75 1.70
N THR A 361 -17.23 -23.16 1.98
CA THR A 361 -18.37 -22.24 2.09
C THR A 361 -18.47 -21.75 3.53
N VAL A 362 -18.53 -20.44 3.71
CA VAL A 362 -18.59 -19.76 5.00
C VAL A 362 -19.89 -18.96 5.06
N CYS A 363 -20.75 -19.25 6.04
CA CYS A 363 -21.95 -18.47 6.34
C CYS A 363 -21.74 -17.68 7.65
N PHE A 364 -22.04 -16.40 7.63
CA PHE A 364 -21.88 -15.49 8.78
C PHE A 364 -23.23 -15.19 9.44
N PHE A 365 -23.26 -15.12 10.80
CA PHE A 365 -24.47 -14.90 11.60
C PHE A 365 -24.23 -13.90 12.70
#